data_6ea296512a278dc20f7e259c0cdac3d9
#
_entry.id   6ea296512a278dc20f7e259c0cdac3d9
#
_cell.length_a   1.000
_cell.length_b   1.000
_cell.length_c   1.000
_cell.angle_alpha   90.00
_cell.angle_beta   90.00
_cell.angle_gamma   90.00
#
_symmetry.space_group_name_H-M   'P 1'
#
loop_
_entity.id
_entity.type
_entity.pdbx_description
1 polymer ?
#
loop_
_entity_poly.entity_id
_entity_poly.type
_entity_poly.pdbx_seq_one_letter_code
_entity_poly.pdbx_strand_id
1 'polypeptide(L)'
;MRFFSFLLYFFLESFKVFLNKEREVRTKKLILQGKRVPSNRSLSLYLMSIKKLFNEAKKKYNKKEKNLILIPNSPFVDFEIPKQEATRKRAISADIIKKVWKLPYKNMKKGYKSTCRYNLAKDCFILSFCLMGINSADLYNATEMKGNTIIYNRTKTKARRLDGAKMMVDIPKIVQPLIDKYKDTTGKHLFNFYQYYGDEKTFNKAINYGLKEIGAILDVDDLEYYAARHSWATIALNKAGIDKYIVHAALNHI
;
A
#
# COMPACT_ATOMS: atom_id res chain seq x y z
N MET A 1 2.17 42.65 7.79
CA MET A 1 1.62 41.25 7.83
C MET A 1 0.92 40.81 6.55
N ARG A 2 0.23 41.66 5.78
CA ARG A 2 -0.26 41.31 4.42
C ARG A 2 0.85 40.92 3.46
N PHE A 3 2.03 41.51 3.57
CA PHE A 3 3.21 41.24 2.73
C PHE A 3 3.73 39.79 2.84
N PHE A 4 3.76 39.21 4.05
CA PHE A 4 4.22 37.83 4.25
C PHE A 4 3.27 36.78 3.62
N SER A 5 1.96 36.99 3.71
CA SER A 5 0.99 36.09 3.06
C SER A 5 1.09 36.17 1.53
N PHE A 6 1.36 37.35 1.00
CA PHE A 6 1.59 37.59 -0.42
C PHE A 6 2.87 36.90 -0.92
N LEU A 7 4.00 37.08 -0.22
CA LEU A 7 5.26 36.40 -0.56
C LEU A 7 5.11 34.87 -0.54
N LEU A 8 4.40 34.34 0.45
CA LEU A 8 4.16 32.90 0.55
C LEU A 8 3.26 32.40 -0.58
N TYR A 9 2.28 33.18 -1.03
CA TYR A 9 1.46 32.86 -2.20
C TYR A 9 2.31 32.76 -3.47
N PHE A 10 3.18 33.73 -3.74
CA PHE A 10 4.12 33.67 -4.88
C PHE A 10 5.09 32.50 -4.80
N PHE A 11 5.57 32.21 -3.60
CA PHE A 11 6.41 31.01 -3.39
C PHE A 11 5.62 29.73 -3.75
N LEU A 12 4.38 29.60 -3.33
CA LEU A 12 3.55 28.44 -3.63
C LEU A 12 3.29 28.28 -5.14
N GLU A 13 3.00 29.39 -5.84
CA GLU A 13 2.84 29.34 -7.31
C GLU A 13 4.15 28.98 -8.02
N SER A 14 5.27 29.59 -7.62
CA SER A 14 6.58 29.26 -8.18
C SER A 14 6.97 27.81 -7.91
N PHE A 15 6.71 27.32 -6.70
CA PHE A 15 6.98 25.93 -6.34
C PHE A 15 6.08 24.94 -7.11
N LYS A 16 4.81 25.27 -7.33
CA LYS A 16 3.89 24.50 -8.19
C LYS A 16 4.39 24.40 -9.64
N VAL A 17 4.88 25.53 -10.20
CA VAL A 17 5.49 25.58 -11.53
C VAL A 17 6.74 24.70 -11.58
N PHE A 18 7.63 24.81 -10.59
CA PHE A 18 8.83 23.98 -10.49
C PHE A 18 8.48 22.48 -10.45
N LEU A 19 7.54 22.07 -9.59
CA LEU A 19 7.11 20.68 -9.49
C LEU A 19 6.50 20.14 -10.79
N ASN A 20 5.78 20.97 -11.54
CA ASN A 20 5.23 20.59 -12.84
C ASN A 20 6.36 20.38 -13.88
N LYS A 21 7.34 21.27 -13.94
CA LYS A 21 8.51 21.12 -14.84
C LYS A 21 9.28 19.84 -14.54
N GLU A 22 9.58 19.58 -13.26
CA GLU A 22 10.25 18.34 -12.84
C GLU A 22 9.45 17.09 -13.22
N ARG A 23 8.12 17.15 -13.06
CA ARG A 23 7.22 16.06 -13.48
C ARG A 23 7.28 15.84 -15.00
N GLU A 24 7.26 16.89 -15.78
CA GLU A 24 7.33 16.81 -17.26
C GLU A 24 8.64 16.18 -17.73
N VAL A 25 9.78 16.61 -17.18
CA VAL A 25 11.11 16.05 -17.49
C VAL A 25 11.13 14.56 -17.16
N ARG A 26 10.67 14.20 -15.95
CA ARG A 26 10.59 12.81 -15.52
C ARG A 26 9.64 11.97 -16.40
N THR A 27 8.50 12.52 -16.77
CA THR A 27 7.50 11.87 -17.63
C THR A 27 8.09 11.56 -19.00
N LYS A 28 8.73 12.53 -19.66
CA LYS A 28 9.40 12.34 -20.95
C LYS A 28 10.44 11.22 -20.86
N LYS A 29 11.28 11.21 -19.82
CA LYS A 29 12.29 10.16 -19.58
C LYS A 29 11.66 8.76 -19.42
N LEU A 30 10.55 8.66 -18.69
CA LEU A 30 9.86 7.38 -18.46
C LEU A 30 9.19 6.85 -19.74
N ILE A 31 8.58 7.73 -20.53
CA ILE A 31 7.99 7.39 -21.84
C ILE A 31 9.06 6.83 -22.77
N LEU A 32 10.21 7.51 -22.90
CA LEU A 32 11.35 7.04 -23.71
C LEU A 32 11.90 5.68 -23.27
N GLN A 33 11.75 5.33 -21.98
CA GLN A 33 12.15 4.05 -21.43
C GLN A 33 11.05 2.97 -21.50
N GLY A 34 9.91 3.24 -22.14
CA GLY A 34 8.74 2.34 -22.11
C GLY A 34 8.19 2.10 -20.71
N LYS A 35 8.48 2.98 -19.76
CA LYS A 35 8.05 2.86 -18.38
C LYS A 35 6.77 3.64 -18.13
N ARG A 36 5.98 3.14 -17.21
CA ARG A 36 4.74 3.80 -16.81
C ARG A 36 5.00 5.17 -16.18
N VAL A 37 4.16 6.13 -16.58
CA VAL A 37 4.12 7.47 -16.00
C VAL A 37 3.32 7.45 -14.69
N PRO A 38 3.86 7.94 -13.56
CA PRO A 38 3.11 8.07 -12.31
C PRO A 38 2.08 9.20 -12.41
N SER A 39 1.01 9.10 -11.60
CA SER A 39 0.00 10.15 -11.47
C SER A 39 0.57 11.45 -10.87
N ASN A 40 -0.22 12.52 -10.91
CA ASN A 40 0.14 13.83 -10.33
C ASN A 40 0.11 13.86 -8.79
N ARG A 41 -0.04 12.73 -8.13
CA ARG A 41 -0.24 12.63 -6.68
C ARG A 41 0.87 13.29 -5.86
N SER A 42 2.12 13.21 -6.30
CA SER A 42 3.25 13.83 -5.58
C SER A 42 3.12 15.34 -5.51
N LEU A 43 2.68 15.99 -6.60
CA LEU A 43 2.42 17.42 -6.66
C LEU A 43 1.40 17.86 -5.58
N SER A 44 0.25 17.22 -5.57
CA SER A 44 -0.79 17.50 -4.57
C SER A 44 -0.30 17.22 -3.15
N LEU A 45 0.44 16.12 -2.93
CA LEU A 45 0.94 15.75 -1.59
C LEU A 45 1.93 16.75 -1.03
N TYR A 46 2.88 17.27 -1.83
CA TYR A 46 3.83 18.28 -1.38
C TYR A 46 3.10 19.57 -0.97
N LEU A 47 2.21 20.07 -1.81
CA LEU A 47 1.44 21.28 -1.53
C LEU A 47 0.49 21.11 -0.33
N MET A 48 -0.16 19.95 -0.20
CA MET A 48 -0.98 19.64 0.97
C MET A 48 -0.14 19.54 2.26
N SER A 49 1.09 19.05 2.18
CA SER A 49 2.00 18.98 3.33
C SER A 49 2.40 20.37 3.80
N ILE A 50 2.70 21.30 2.88
CA ILE A 50 2.98 22.70 3.21
C ILE A 50 1.72 23.36 3.86
N LYS A 51 0.54 23.14 3.29
CA LYS A 51 -0.73 23.62 3.88
C LYS A 51 -0.94 23.10 5.30
N LYS A 52 -0.66 21.83 5.54
CA LYS A 52 -0.75 21.23 6.87
C LYS A 52 0.20 21.89 7.85
N LEU A 53 1.48 22.04 7.50
CA LEU A 53 2.49 22.70 8.34
C LEU A 53 2.11 24.14 8.64
N PHE A 54 1.62 24.87 7.64
CA PHE A 54 1.13 26.23 7.81
C PHE A 54 -0.05 26.30 8.80
N ASN A 55 -1.01 25.39 8.68
CA ASN A 55 -2.16 25.34 9.59
C ASN A 55 -1.75 24.97 11.03
N GLU A 56 -0.78 24.07 11.21
CA GLU A 56 -0.22 23.74 12.53
C GLU A 56 0.53 24.95 13.13
N ALA A 57 1.30 25.68 12.33
CA ALA A 57 1.95 26.92 12.76
C ALA A 57 0.89 27.98 13.17
N LYS A 58 -0.15 28.16 12.37
CA LYS A 58 -1.25 29.06 12.67
C LYS A 58 -1.94 28.70 13.99
N LYS A 59 -2.20 27.41 14.22
CA LYS A 59 -2.76 26.90 15.48
C LYS A 59 -1.84 27.15 16.68
N LYS A 60 -0.53 26.92 16.50
CA LYS A 60 0.48 27.06 17.57
C LYS A 60 0.69 28.51 18.00
N TYR A 61 0.76 29.43 17.02
CA TYR A 61 1.14 30.83 17.28
C TYR A 61 -0.05 31.77 17.48
N ASN A 62 -1.23 31.46 16.97
CA ASN A 62 -2.42 32.24 17.24
C ASN A 62 -3.08 31.75 18.54
N LYS A 63 -3.17 32.62 19.53
CA LYS A 63 -3.80 32.35 20.83
C LYS A 63 -5.07 33.22 20.91
N LYS A 64 -6.19 32.68 20.43
CA LYS A 64 -7.47 33.42 20.38
C LYS A 64 -7.94 33.87 21.78
N GLU A 65 -7.71 33.03 22.78
CA GLU A 65 -8.04 33.33 24.19
C GLU A 65 -7.26 34.53 24.76
N LYS A 66 -6.14 34.89 24.13
CA LYS A 66 -5.32 36.07 24.51
C LYS A 66 -5.39 37.20 23.49
N ASN A 67 -6.35 37.16 22.54
CA ASN A 67 -6.45 38.08 21.40
C ASN A 67 -5.12 38.24 20.60
N LEU A 68 -4.23 37.24 20.67
CA LEU A 68 -2.95 37.27 19.98
C LEU A 68 -3.08 36.54 18.65
N ILE A 69 -3.12 37.25 17.55
CA ILE A 69 -3.19 36.71 16.19
C ILE A 69 -1.93 37.13 15.44
N LEU A 70 -0.91 36.23 15.43
CA LEU A 70 0.36 36.47 14.72
C LEU A 70 0.29 36.09 13.24
N ILE A 71 -0.57 35.13 12.89
CA ILE A 71 -0.74 34.66 11.51
C ILE A 71 -2.22 34.84 11.12
N PRO A 72 -2.64 36.04 10.71
CA PRO A 72 -4.06 36.33 10.46
C PRO A 72 -4.56 35.68 9.17
N ASN A 73 -3.80 35.78 8.08
CA ASN A 73 -4.21 35.37 6.75
C ASN A 73 -3.58 34.02 6.36
N SER A 74 -4.25 33.33 5.45
CA SER A 74 -3.72 32.08 4.86
C SER A 74 -3.55 32.28 3.36
N PRO A 75 -2.36 31.98 2.79
CA PRO A 75 -2.15 32.02 1.34
C PRO A 75 -2.96 30.95 0.60
N PHE A 76 -3.46 29.95 1.33
CA PHE A 76 -4.27 28.85 0.78
C PHE A 76 -5.76 29.19 0.66
N VAL A 77 -6.18 30.43 0.90
CA VAL A 77 -7.53 30.91 0.58
C VAL A 77 -7.66 31.01 -0.94
N ASP A 78 -6.67 31.65 -1.57
CA ASP A 78 -6.66 31.93 -3.01
C ASP A 78 -5.80 30.95 -3.80
N PHE A 79 -4.93 30.18 -3.13
CA PHE A 79 -4.07 29.17 -3.76
C PHE A 79 -4.79 27.82 -3.89
N GLU A 80 -5.05 27.42 -5.14
CA GLU A 80 -5.68 26.13 -5.43
C GLU A 80 -4.65 25.01 -5.57
N ILE A 81 -4.77 24.01 -4.68
CA ILE A 81 -3.97 22.77 -4.77
C ILE A 81 -4.57 21.90 -5.86
N PRO A 82 -3.77 21.47 -6.87
CA PRO A 82 -4.25 20.61 -7.95
C PRO A 82 -4.91 19.33 -7.43
N LYS A 83 -6.07 19.00 -7.97
CA LYS A 83 -6.76 17.75 -7.63
C LYS A 83 -5.92 16.55 -8.06
N GLN A 84 -5.95 15.51 -7.24
CA GLN A 84 -5.27 14.26 -7.58
C GLN A 84 -6.04 13.54 -8.69
N GLU A 85 -5.28 13.00 -9.64
CA GLU A 85 -5.83 12.07 -10.62
C GLU A 85 -6.40 10.84 -9.93
N ALA A 86 -7.44 10.24 -10.51
CA ALA A 86 -8.05 9.03 -9.98
C ALA A 86 -7.00 7.91 -9.85
N THR A 87 -7.06 7.20 -8.73
CA THR A 87 -6.16 6.06 -8.51
C THR A 87 -6.53 4.92 -9.46
N ARG A 88 -5.51 4.27 -10.02
CA ARG A 88 -5.70 3.08 -10.85
C ARG A 88 -6.51 2.01 -10.12
N LYS A 89 -7.45 1.40 -10.84
CA LYS A 89 -8.11 0.16 -10.38
C LYS A 89 -7.07 -0.97 -10.37
N ARG A 90 -6.86 -1.59 -9.22
CA ARG A 90 -5.87 -2.68 -9.03
C ARG A 90 -6.51 -4.06 -8.91
N ALA A 91 -7.83 -4.10 -8.74
CA ALA A 91 -8.53 -5.36 -8.63
C ALA A 91 -8.47 -6.12 -9.97
N ILE A 92 -8.15 -7.40 -9.90
CA ILE A 92 -8.21 -8.34 -11.00
C ILE A 92 -9.41 -9.28 -10.82
N SER A 93 -9.85 -9.91 -11.91
CA SER A 93 -11.02 -10.80 -11.87
C SER A 93 -10.73 -12.11 -11.11
N ALA A 94 -11.80 -12.77 -10.64
CA ALA A 94 -11.70 -14.09 -10.02
C ALA A 94 -11.04 -15.12 -10.95
N ASP A 95 -11.25 -15.01 -12.25
CA ASP A 95 -10.66 -15.94 -13.22
C ASP A 95 -9.15 -15.75 -13.34
N ILE A 96 -8.66 -14.53 -13.28
CA ILE A 96 -7.21 -14.29 -13.23
C ILE A 96 -6.63 -14.85 -11.93
N ILE A 97 -7.30 -14.69 -10.79
CA ILE A 97 -6.84 -15.28 -9.52
C ILE A 97 -6.76 -16.81 -9.62
N LYS A 98 -7.78 -17.45 -10.22
CA LYS A 98 -7.76 -18.90 -10.48
C LYS A 98 -6.60 -19.30 -11.41
N LYS A 99 -6.30 -18.49 -12.44
CA LYS A 99 -5.15 -18.72 -13.32
C LYS A 99 -3.85 -18.60 -12.54
N VAL A 100 -3.65 -17.56 -11.70
CA VAL A 100 -2.47 -17.45 -10.82
C VAL A 100 -2.32 -18.71 -9.96
N TRP A 101 -3.41 -19.20 -9.37
CA TRP A 101 -3.41 -20.40 -8.54
C TRP A 101 -2.91 -21.62 -9.31
N LYS A 102 -3.38 -21.81 -10.54
CA LYS A 102 -3.08 -22.98 -11.39
C LYS A 102 -1.71 -22.93 -12.07
N LEU A 103 -1.00 -21.80 -12.03
CA LEU A 103 0.34 -21.72 -12.62
C LEU A 103 1.26 -22.79 -12.02
N PRO A 104 2.08 -23.47 -12.83
CA PRO A 104 3.06 -24.43 -12.32
C PRO A 104 4.14 -23.71 -11.53
N TYR A 105 4.74 -24.41 -10.56
CA TYR A 105 5.96 -23.95 -9.92
C TYR A 105 7.14 -24.05 -10.88
N LYS A 106 8.04 -23.07 -10.81
CA LYS A 106 9.31 -23.14 -11.52
C LYS A 106 10.31 -23.97 -10.74
N ASN A 107 11.01 -24.86 -11.43
CA ASN A 107 12.09 -25.63 -10.84
C ASN A 107 13.27 -24.73 -10.49
N MET A 108 13.79 -24.85 -9.27
CA MET A 108 15.04 -24.20 -8.86
C MET A 108 16.22 -24.92 -9.48
N LYS A 109 17.19 -24.19 -10.00
CA LYS A 109 18.49 -24.78 -10.38
C LYS A 109 19.15 -25.40 -9.13
N LYS A 110 19.63 -26.66 -9.23
CA LYS A 110 20.35 -27.31 -8.14
C LYS A 110 21.50 -26.41 -7.66
N GLY A 111 21.62 -26.21 -6.34
CA GLY A 111 22.69 -25.41 -5.72
C GLY A 111 22.34 -23.98 -5.32
N TYR A 112 21.20 -23.44 -5.72
CA TYR A 112 20.77 -22.12 -5.25
C TYR A 112 19.97 -22.22 -3.93
N LYS A 113 20.49 -21.61 -2.87
CA LYS A 113 19.79 -21.46 -1.57
C LYS A 113 18.71 -20.37 -1.58
N SER A 114 18.57 -19.59 -2.67
CA SER A 114 17.61 -18.48 -2.73
C SER A 114 16.22 -18.99 -3.12
N THR A 115 15.20 -18.46 -2.46
CA THR A 115 13.81 -18.71 -2.82
C THR A 115 13.52 -18.22 -4.25
N CYS A 116 12.87 -19.02 -5.07
CA CYS A 116 12.40 -18.61 -6.39
C CYS A 116 11.34 -17.49 -6.21
N ARG A 117 11.65 -16.26 -6.62
CA ARG A 117 10.76 -15.11 -6.46
C ARG A 117 9.41 -15.31 -7.14
N TYR A 118 9.37 -16.00 -8.26
CA TYR A 118 8.14 -16.36 -8.95
C TYR A 118 7.25 -17.25 -8.08
N ASN A 119 7.80 -18.35 -7.53
CA ASN A 119 7.05 -19.28 -6.68
C ASN A 119 6.58 -18.60 -5.39
N LEU A 120 7.46 -17.83 -4.75
CA LEU A 120 7.12 -17.04 -3.57
C LEU A 120 5.97 -16.05 -3.87
N ALA A 121 6.07 -15.35 -4.99
CA ALA A 121 5.09 -14.34 -5.39
C ALA A 121 3.71 -14.96 -5.64
N LYS A 122 3.66 -16.09 -6.33
CA LYS A 122 2.45 -16.88 -6.52
C LYS A 122 1.80 -17.22 -5.18
N ASP A 123 2.56 -17.84 -4.29
CA ASP A 123 2.05 -18.32 -3.01
C ASP A 123 1.61 -17.18 -2.11
N CYS A 124 2.43 -16.13 -1.96
CA CYS A 124 2.09 -14.97 -1.14
C CYS A 124 0.88 -14.20 -1.68
N PHE A 125 0.70 -14.12 -3.01
CA PHE A 125 -0.48 -13.49 -3.60
C PHE A 125 -1.76 -14.26 -3.25
N ILE A 126 -1.73 -15.58 -3.34
CA ILE A 126 -2.84 -16.45 -2.98
C ILE A 126 -3.11 -16.39 -1.47
N LEU A 127 -2.08 -16.46 -0.63
CA LEU A 127 -2.22 -16.26 0.81
C LEU A 127 -2.89 -14.94 1.14
N SER A 128 -2.42 -13.84 0.51
CA SER A 128 -3.04 -12.52 0.72
C SER A 128 -4.51 -12.52 0.35
N PHE A 129 -4.86 -13.05 -0.82
CA PHE A 129 -6.25 -13.10 -1.25
C PHE A 129 -7.12 -13.90 -0.29
N CYS A 130 -6.70 -15.09 0.09
CA CYS A 130 -7.48 -15.99 0.96
C CYS A 130 -7.51 -15.55 2.42
N LEU A 131 -6.55 -14.76 2.85
CA LEU A 131 -6.50 -14.16 4.19
C LEU A 131 -7.03 -12.71 4.21
N MET A 132 -8.16 -12.46 3.53
CA MET A 132 -8.86 -11.17 3.48
C MET A 132 -7.98 -9.99 3.05
N GLY A 133 -7.01 -10.24 2.16
CA GLY A 133 -6.12 -9.21 1.66
C GLY A 133 -5.09 -8.73 2.68
N ILE A 134 -4.52 -9.63 3.49
CA ILE A 134 -3.43 -9.29 4.42
C ILE A 134 -2.28 -8.60 3.68
N ASN A 135 -1.75 -7.50 4.22
CA ASN A 135 -0.63 -6.78 3.61
C ASN A 135 0.69 -7.58 3.78
N SER A 136 1.64 -7.36 2.87
CA SER A 136 2.94 -8.05 2.91
C SER A 136 3.73 -7.78 4.21
N ALA A 137 3.64 -6.56 4.75
CA ALA A 137 4.26 -6.24 6.03
C ALA A 137 3.60 -7.00 7.19
N ASP A 138 2.26 -7.12 7.18
CA ASP A 138 1.52 -7.83 8.20
C ASP A 138 1.76 -9.34 8.11
N LEU A 139 1.81 -9.89 6.87
CA LEU A 139 2.17 -11.29 6.61
C LEU A 139 3.60 -11.62 7.06
N TYR A 140 4.56 -10.72 6.81
CA TYR A 140 5.95 -10.87 7.22
C TYR A 140 6.12 -10.85 8.75
N ASN A 141 5.39 -9.96 9.42
CA ASN A 141 5.52 -9.71 10.86
C ASN A 141 4.53 -10.50 11.72
N ALA A 142 3.68 -11.34 11.13
CA ALA A 142 2.72 -12.14 11.90
C ALA A 142 3.45 -13.09 12.88
N THR A 143 3.01 -13.11 14.14
CA THR A 143 3.64 -13.88 15.20
C THR A 143 2.67 -14.81 15.94
N GLU A 144 1.37 -14.57 15.87
CA GLU A 144 0.38 -15.28 16.68
C GLU A 144 -0.61 -16.04 15.82
N MET A 145 -0.83 -17.30 16.18
CA MET A 145 -1.93 -18.12 15.65
C MET A 145 -2.59 -18.87 16.81
N LYS A 146 -3.92 -18.82 16.87
CA LYS A 146 -4.75 -19.52 17.86
C LYS A 146 -5.68 -20.47 17.16
N GLY A 147 -5.47 -21.77 17.34
CA GLY A 147 -6.19 -22.76 16.55
C GLY A 147 -5.96 -22.56 15.05
N ASN A 148 -7.01 -22.25 14.31
CA ASN A 148 -6.96 -21.98 12.86
C ASN A 148 -7.08 -20.48 12.51
N THR A 149 -6.84 -19.58 13.47
CA THR A 149 -7.00 -18.12 13.30
C THR A 149 -5.66 -17.42 13.47
N ILE A 150 -5.25 -16.66 12.46
CA ILE A 150 -4.08 -15.77 12.53
C ILE A 150 -4.51 -14.48 13.23
N ILE A 151 -3.72 -14.05 14.21
CA ILE A 151 -3.96 -12.83 14.98
C ILE A 151 -2.77 -11.89 14.77
N TYR A 152 -3.04 -10.66 14.35
CA TYR A 152 -2.00 -9.66 14.17
C TYR A 152 -2.53 -8.24 14.37
N ASN A 153 -1.62 -7.32 14.66
CA ASN A 153 -1.92 -5.89 14.72
C ASN A 153 -1.44 -5.25 13.42
N ARG A 154 -2.33 -4.59 12.70
CA ARG A 154 -2.02 -4.01 11.39
C ARG A 154 -0.88 -2.98 11.49
N THR A 155 0.28 -3.29 10.92
CA THR A 155 1.53 -2.52 11.03
C THR A 155 1.35 -1.03 10.74
N LYS A 156 0.57 -0.69 9.71
CA LYS A 156 0.36 0.70 9.28
C LYS A 156 -0.44 1.55 10.26
N THR A 157 -1.34 0.97 11.05
CA THR A 157 -2.34 1.69 11.85
C THR A 157 -2.28 1.40 13.33
N LYS A 158 -1.55 0.36 13.78
CA LYS A 158 -1.48 -0.05 15.19
C LYS A 158 -1.14 1.07 16.17
N ALA A 159 -0.22 1.97 15.80
CA ALA A 159 0.19 3.07 16.67
C ALA A 159 -0.80 4.25 16.72
N ARG A 160 -1.87 4.23 15.89
CA ARG A 160 -2.85 5.32 15.79
C ARG A 160 -4.20 4.97 16.37
N ARG A 161 -4.39 3.71 16.78
CA ARG A 161 -5.67 3.17 17.24
C ARG A 161 -5.55 2.62 18.64
N LEU A 162 -6.54 2.89 19.47
CA LEU A 162 -6.61 2.39 20.85
C LEU A 162 -6.70 0.86 20.93
N ASP A 163 -7.36 0.23 19.94
CA ASP A 163 -7.47 -1.23 19.82
C ASP A 163 -6.23 -1.87 19.17
N GLY A 164 -5.15 -1.09 18.93
CA GLY A 164 -3.95 -1.55 18.27
C GLY A 164 -4.17 -2.04 16.83
N ALA A 165 -5.33 -1.74 16.22
CA ALA A 165 -5.72 -2.23 14.90
C ALA A 165 -5.63 -3.76 14.79
N LYS A 166 -6.11 -4.48 15.82
CA LYS A 166 -6.10 -5.94 15.90
C LYS A 166 -6.94 -6.55 14.80
N MET A 167 -6.41 -7.59 14.18
CA MET A 167 -7.04 -8.39 13.14
C MET A 167 -7.05 -9.86 13.57
N MET A 168 -8.15 -10.54 13.26
CA MET A 168 -8.32 -11.97 13.44
C MET A 168 -8.83 -12.54 12.12
N VAL A 169 -8.09 -13.47 11.54
CA VAL A 169 -8.37 -14.02 10.21
C VAL A 169 -8.31 -15.52 10.25
N ASP A 170 -9.43 -16.17 10.02
CA ASP A 170 -9.50 -17.62 9.93
C ASP A 170 -8.84 -18.11 8.65
N ILE A 171 -8.09 -19.20 8.76
CA ILE A 171 -7.37 -19.81 7.67
C ILE A 171 -8.31 -20.76 6.91
N PRO A 172 -8.67 -20.46 5.65
CA PRO A 172 -9.42 -21.39 4.84
C PRO A 172 -8.63 -22.69 4.60
N LYS A 173 -9.29 -23.84 4.72
CA LYS A 173 -8.65 -25.17 4.54
C LYS A 173 -7.83 -25.28 3.24
N ILE A 174 -8.27 -24.62 2.18
CA ILE A 174 -7.64 -24.65 0.87
C ILE A 174 -6.22 -24.06 0.85
N VAL A 175 -5.88 -23.14 1.77
CA VAL A 175 -4.53 -22.54 1.86
C VAL A 175 -3.68 -23.12 2.98
N GLN A 176 -4.21 -24.08 3.73
CA GLN A 176 -3.46 -24.75 4.80
C GLN A 176 -2.10 -25.28 4.32
N PRO A 177 -1.98 -25.93 3.13
CA PRO A 177 -0.68 -26.39 2.62
C PRO A 177 0.34 -25.26 2.41
N LEU A 178 -0.11 -24.04 2.10
CA LEU A 178 0.77 -22.86 1.99
C LEU A 178 1.19 -22.34 3.37
N ILE A 179 0.29 -22.36 4.33
CA ILE A 179 0.62 -22.05 5.73
C ILE A 179 1.71 -22.98 6.23
N ASP A 180 1.51 -24.29 6.06
CA ASP A 180 2.47 -25.32 6.50
C ASP A 180 3.82 -25.21 5.78
N LYS A 181 3.81 -24.90 4.48
CA LYS A 181 5.02 -24.68 3.67
C LYS A 181 5.91 -23.56 4.20
N TYR A 182 5.30 -22.48 4.69
CA TYR A 182 6.01 -21.28 5.14
C TYR A 182 6.07 -21.16 6.66
N LYS A 183 5.57 -22.14 7.40
CA LYS A 183 5.57 -22.14 8.87
C LYS A 183 6.99 -21.97 9.41
N ASP A 184 7.15 -21.06 10.35
CA ASP A 184 8.41 -20.93 11.10
C ASP A 184 8.51 -22.00 12.18
N THR A 185 9.66 -22.67 12.23
CA THR A 185 9.97 -23.72 13.21
C THR A 185 10.70 -23.18 14.43
N THR A 186 11.17 -21.91 14.39
CA THR A 186 11.94 -21.30 15.48
C THR A 186 11.05 -20.63 16.51
N GLY A 187 9.77 -20.38 16.18
CA GLY A 187 8.83 -19.68 17.06
C GLY A 187 8.99 -18.16 17.09
N LYS A 188 9.89 -17.59 16.28
CA LYS A 188 10.11 -16.15 16.24
C LYS A 188 8.97 -15.40 15.51
N HIS A 189 8.50 -15.98 14.42
CA HIS A 189 7.36 -15.48 13.63
C HIS A 189 6.41 -16.64 13.31
N LEU A 190 5.27 -16.33 12.74
CA LEU A 190 4.36 -17.35 12.21
C LEU A 190 4.94 -17.98 10.93
N PHE A 191 5.61 -17.16 10.11
CA PHE A 191 6.19 -17.55 8.84
C PHE A 191 7.71 -17.34 8.81
N ASN A 192 8.41 -18.18 8.07
CA ASN A 192 9.87 -18.18 7.96
C ASN A 192 10.47 -17.15 6.99
N PHE A 193 9.69 -16.18 6.53
CA PHE A 193 10.12 -15.17 5.55
C PHE A 193 11.31 -14.35 6.03
N TYR A 194 11.40 -14.04 7.32
CA TYR A 194 12.51 -13.29 7.92
C TYR A 194 13.87 -14.01 7.83
N GLN A 195 13.88 -15.32 7.62
CA GLN A 195 15.11 -16.07 7.43
C GLN A 195 15.76 -15.81 6.06
N TYR A 196 14.98 -15.33 5.09
CA TYR A 196 15.41 -15.06 3.71
C TYR A 196 15.44 -13.58 3.36
N TYR A 197 14.69 -12.74 4.08
CA TYR A 197 14.53 -11.31 3.82
C TYR A 197 14.78 -10.52 5.10
N GLY A 198 15.67 -9.54 5.06
CA GLY A 198 16.07 -8.78 6.24
C GLY A 198 14.97 -7.87 6.79
N ASP A 199 14.00 -7.47 5.96
CA ASP A 199 12.87 -6.64 6.34
C ASP A 199 11.64 -6.86 5.43
N GLU A 200 10.48 -6.35 5.88
CA GLU A 200 9.22 -6.45 5.14
C GLU A 200 9.24 -5.68 3.80
N LYS A 201 10.09 -4.67 3.65
CA LYS A 201 10.20 -3.90 2.40
C LYS A 201 10.94 -4.70 1.34
N THR A 202 12.03 -5.38 1.72
CA THR A 202 12.79 -6.28 0.85
C THR A 202 11.94 -7.49 0.45
N PHE A 203 11.20 -8.06 1.39
CA PHE A 203 10.22 -9.12 1.13
C PHE A 203 9.16 -8.67 0.12
N ASN A 204 8.52 -7.51 0.33
CA ASN A 204 7.54 -6.97 -0.60
C ASN A 204 8.12 -6.70 -2.01
N LYS A 205 9.36 -6.23 -2.10
CA LYS A 205 10.05 -6.05 -3.39
C LYS A 205 10.25 -7.39 -4.11
N ALA A 206 10.64 -8.44 -3.38
CA ALA A 206 10.84 -9.77 -3.96
C ALA A 206 9.52 -10.35 -4.51
N ILE A 207 8.42 -10.22 -3.77
CA ILE A 207 7.09 -10.63 -4.22
C ILE A 207 6.68 -9.86 -5.48
N ASN A 208 6.76 -8.54 -5.45
CA ASN A 208 6.35 -7.73 -6.61
C ASN A 208 7.23 -7.95 -7.84
N TYR A 209 8.50 -8.33 -7.66
CA TYR A 209 9.35 -8.75 -8.77
C TYR A 209 8.84 -10.04 -9.43
N GLY A 210 8.47 -11.06 -8.63
CA GLY A 210 7.88 -12.28 -9.15
C GLY A 210 6.48 -12.07 -9.75
N LEU A 211 5.68 -11.17 -9.18
CA LEU A 211 4.35 -10.84 -9.72
C LEU A 211 4.41 -10.14 -11.08
N LYS A 212 5.44 -9.37 -11.37
CA LYS A 212 5.64 -8.82 -12.74
C LYS A 212 5.81 -9.93 -13.77
N GLU A 213 6.54 -10.98 -13.42
CA GLU A 213 6.72 -12.13 -14.29
C GLU A 213 5.40 -12.92 -14.48
N ILE A 214 4.64 -13.10 -13.40
CA ILE A 214 3.31 -13.72 -13.44
C ILE A 214 2.36 -12.85 -14.27
N GLY A 215 2.38 -11.53 -14.12
CA GLY A 215 1.58 -10.60 -14.89
C GLY A 215 1.87 -10.71 -16.39
N ALA A 216 3.14 -10.79 -16.79
CA ALA A 216 3.53 -10.97 -18.18
C ALA A 216 3.01 -12.31 -18.77
N ILE A 217 3.01 -13.39 -17.99
CA ILE A 217 2.49 -14.69 -18.42
C ILE A 217 0.97 -14.67 -18.61
N LEU A 218 0.26 -13.90 -17.78
CA LEU A 218 -1.21 -13.84 -17.76
C LEU A 218 -1.80 -12.64 -18.50
N ASP A 219 -0.95 -11.85 -19.17
CA ASP A 219 -1.33 -10.59 -19.84
C ASP A 219 -2.06 -9.61 -18.88
N VAL A 220 -1.49 -9.45 -17.69
CA VAL A 220 -1.98 -8.54 -16.66
C VAL A 220 -0.93 -7.47 -16.36
N ASP A 221 -1.18 -6.27 -16.86
CA ASP A 221 -0.29 -5.15 -16.63
C ASP A 221 -0.15 -4.79 -15.15
N ASP A 222 1.08 -4.50 -14.74
CA ASP A 222 1.41 -4.00 -13.41
C ASP A 222 0.80 -4.84 -12.26
N LEU A 223 0.77 -6.17 -12.37
CA LEU A 223 0.34 -7.03 -11.28
C LEU A 223 1.25 -6.83 -10.07
N GLU A 224 0.67 -6.45 -8.94
CA GLU A 224 1.38 -6.22 -7.68
C GLU A 224 0.66 -6.87 -6.51
N TYR A 225 1.38 -7.11 -5.41
CA TYR A 225 0.84 -7.79 -4.23
C TYR A 225 -0.47 -7.17 -3.71
N TYR A 226 -0.54 -5.84 -3.71
CA TYR A 226 -1.71 -5.13 -3.22
C TYR A 226 -2.97 -5.36 -4.08
N ALA A 227 -2.81 -5.87 -5.31
CA ALA A 227 -3.95 -6.27 -6.15
C ALA A 227 -4.77 -7.40 -5.51
N ALA A 228 -4.15 -8.32 -4.75
CA ALA A 228 -4.88 -9.37 -4.03
C ALA A 228 -5.93 -8.79 -3.08
N ARG A 229 -5.55 -7.78 -2.30
CA ARG A 229 -6.45 -7.10 -1.36
C ARG A 229 -7.60 -6.36 -2.06
N HIS A 230 -7.28 -5.64 -3.14
CA HIS A 230 -8.31 -4.94 -3.93
C HIS A 230 -9.28 -5.93 -4.58
N SER A 231 -8.76 -7.05 -5.08
CA SER A 231 -9.57 -8.09 -5.71
C SER A 231 -10.47 -8.79 -4.71
N TRP A 232 -9.93 -9.12 -3.53
CA TRP A 232 -10.75 -9.68 -2.45
C TRP A 232 -11.92 -8.76 -2.10
N ALA A 233 -11.66 -7.48 -1.85
CA ALA A 233 -12.69 -6.51 -1.53
C ALA A 233 -13.74 -6.35 -2.65
N THR A 234 -13.28 -6.25 -3.90
CA THR A 234 -14.17 -6.09 -5.06
C THR A 234 -15.04 -7.33 -5.30
N ILE A 235 -14.46 -8.51 -5.14
CA ILE A 235 -15.18 -9.79 -5.31
C ILE A 235 -16.18 -9.98 -4.16
N ALA A 236 -15.76 -9.70 -2.92
CA ALA A 236 -16.63 -9.78 -1.75
C ALA A 236 -17.88 -8.89 -1.91
N LEU A 237 -17.69 -7.63 -2.32
CA LEU A 237 -18.79 -6.70 -2.54
C LEU A 237 -19.66 -7.08 -3.75
N ASN A 238 -19.05 -7.29 -4.92
CA ASN A 238 -19.77 -7.30 -6.18
C ASN A 238 -20.17 -8.71 -6.66
N LYS A 239 -19.51 -9.76 -6.15
CA LYS A 239 -19.81 -11.15 -6.56
C LYS A 239 -20.39 -11.98 -5.43
N ALA A 240 -19.90 -11.81 -4.20
CA ALA A 240 -20.42 -12.54 -3.04
C ALA A 240 -21.54 -11.78 -2.31
N GLY A 241 -21.86 -10.54 -2.70
CA GLY A 241 -22.92 -9.75 -2.09
C GLY A 241 -22.70 -9.40 -0.62
N ILE A 242 -21.45 -9.43 -0.15
CA ILE A 242 -21.11 -9.10 1.24
C ILE A 242 -21.31 -7.62 1.47
N ASP A 243 -21.96 -7.26 2.58
CA ASP A 243 -22.21 -5.88 2.95
C ASP A 243 -20.91 -5.05 3.01
N LYS A 244 -21.01 -3.80 2.55
CA LYS A 244 -19.89 -2.87 2.48
C LYS A 244 -19.21 -2.63 3.83
N TYR A 245 -19.99 -2.54 4.90
CA TYR A 245 -19.45 -2.30 6.25
C TYR A 245 -18.69 -3.52 6.76
N ILE A 246 -19.18 -4.73 6.46
CA ILE A 246 -18.46 -5.98 6.77
C ILE A 246 -17.14 -6.03 6.03
N VAL A 247 -17.12 -5.71 4.72
CA VAL A 247 -15.87 -5.66 3.93
C VAL A 247 -14.92 -4.60 4.47
N HIS A 248 -15.39 -3.41 4.84
CA HIS A 248 -14.57 -2.37 5.45
C HIS A 248 -13.97 -2.82 6.79
N ALA A 249 -14.77 -3.45 7.66
CA ALA A 249 -14.30 -4.01 8.92
C ALA A 249 -13.24 -5.09 8.70
N ALA A 250 -13.47 -6.03 7.78
CA ALA A 250 -12.52 -7.07 7.40
C ALA A 250 -11.21 -6.51 6.83
N LEU A 251 -11.25 -5.33 6.22
CA LEU A 251 -10.06 -4.60 5.76
C LEU A 251 -9.45 -3.69 6.83
N ASN A 252 -10.02 -3.62 8.04
CA ASN A 252 -9.63 -2.67 9.07
C ASN A 252 -9.65 -1.21 8.56
N HIS A 253 -10.66 -0.87 7.78
CA HIS A 253 -10.96 0.50 7.35
C HIS A 253 -12.09 1.02 8.24
N ILE A 254 -11.75 1.91 9.17
CA ILE A 254 -12.71 2.60 10.03
C ILE A 254 -12.58 4.08 9.75
#